data_a49e0c02978cebeaa8d8fed6e096b300
#
_entry.id   a49e0c02978cebeaa8d8fed6e096b300
#
_cell.length_a   1.000
_cell.length_b   1.000
_cell.length_c   1.000
_cell.angle_alpha   90.00
_cell.angle_beta   90.00
_cell.angle_gamma   90.00
#
_symmetry.space_group_name_H-M   'P 1'
#
loop_
_entity.id
_entity.type
_entity.pdbx_description
1 polymer ?
#
loop_
_entity_poly.entity_id
_entity_poly.type
_entity_poly.pdbx_seq_one_letter_code
_entity_poly.pdbx_strand_id
1 'polypeptide(L)'
;MSLFDWLLVGHLVGDFLLQTDRMARYKAQSWSWMLKHVGIYLAVVLIVVGAYVLNHPVPLWVVGAALFFVGGTHIILDRRTFTLWWMRRLGVSSDLTWLPIVADQIFHILVLAVVAQALVLVGG
;
A
#
# COMPACT_ATOMS: atom_id res chain seq x y z
N MET A 1 -12.15 -4.10 15.53
CA MET A 1 -10.93 -3.81 14.78
C MET A 1 -10.90 -2.35 14.37
N SER A 2 -9.76 -1.69 14.48
CA SER A 2 -9.58 -0.31 14.04
C SER A 2 -9.58 -0.21 12.51
N LEU A 3 -9.68 1.02 11.98
CA LEU A 3 -9.51 1.24 10.54
C LEU A 3 -8.13 0.76 10.06
N PHE A 4 -7.10 0.99 10.86
CA PHE A 4 -5.77 0.50 10.53
C PHE A 4 -5.72 -1.02 10.41
N ASP A 5 -6.35 -1.74 11.34
CA ASP A 5 -6.41 -3.21 11.28
C ASP A 5 -7.06 -3.69 9.99
N TRP A 6 -8.17 -3.07 9.60
CA TRP A 6 -8.86 -3.42 8.35
C TRP A 6 -8.04 -3.05 7.11
N LEU A 7 -7.34 -1.92 7.13
CA LEU A 7 -6.43 -1.54 6.04
C LEU A 7 -5.25 -2.50 5.95
N LEU A 8 -4.72 -2.95 7.08
CA LEU A 8 -3.64 -3.95 7.11
C LEU A 8 -4.12 -5.28 6.50
N VAL A 9 -5.30 -5.76 6.91
CA VAL A 9 -5.90 -6.96 6.31
C VAL A 9 -6.11 -6.77 4.81
N GLY A 10 -6.67 -5.63 4.40
CA GLY A 10 -6.86 -5.30 2.98
C GLY A 10 -5.53 -5.27 2.21
N HIS A 11 -4.50 -4.71 2.80
CA HIS A 11 -3.16 -4.71 2.22
C HIS A 11 -2.64 -6.12 1.96
N LEU A 12 -2.72 -6.99 2.96
CA LEU A 12 -2.28 -8.38 2.82
C LEU A 12 -3.08 -9.13 1.76
N VAL A 13 -4.39 -8.91 1.70
CA VAL A 13 -5.24 -9.49 0.67
C VAL A 13 -4.85 -8.98 -0.72
N GLY A 14 -4.73 -7.67 -0.89
CA GLY A 14 -4.42 -7.06 -2.19
C GLY A 14 -3.01 -7.36 -2.68
N ASP A 15 -2.05 -7.42 -1.77
CA ASP A 15 -0.64 -7.55 -2.13
C ASP A 15 -0.16 -9.02 -2.22
N PHE A 16 -0.85 -9.94 -1.60
CA PHE A 16 -0.45 -11.35 -1.57
C PHE A 16 -1.50 -12.30 -2.13
N LEU A 17 -2.76 -12.19 -1.74
CA LEU A 17 -3.79 -13.13 -2.16
C LEU A 17 -4.30 -12.86 -3.58
N LEU A 18 -4.40 -11.61 -3.97
CA LEU A 18 -4.93 -11.20 -5.27
C LEU A 18 -3.86 -10.83 -6.28
N GLN A 19 -2.59 -10.99 -5.92
CA GLN A 19 -1.47 -10.78 -6.81
C GLN A 19 -1.15 -12.06 -7.56
N THR A 20 -1.20 -12.02 -8.90
CA THR A 20 -0.81 -13.15 -9.73
C THR A 20 0.71 -13.28 -9.80
N ASP A 21 1.17 -14.46 -10.23
CA ASP A 21 2.60 -14.74 -10.45
C ASP A 21 3.25 -13.71 -11.40
N ARG A 22 2.55 -13.36 -12.48
CA ARG A 22 3.03 -12.39 -13.46
C ARG A 22 3.11 -10.98 -12.89
N MET A 23 2.12 -10.57 -12.10
CA MET A 23 2.16 -9.28 -11.40
C MET A 23 3.37 -9.21 -10.46
N ALA A 24 3.59 -10.25 -9.66
CA ALA A 24 4.71 -10.32 -8.73
C ALA A 24 6.07 -10.23 -9.45
N ARG A 25 6.20 -10.88 -10.61
CA ARG A 25 7.46 -10.92 -11.37
C ARG A 25 7.74 -9.64 -12.14
N TYR A 26 6.72 -9.02 -12.73
CA TYR A 26 6.90 -7.99 -13.75
C TYR A 26 6.46 -6.59 -13.34
N LYS A 27 5.73 -6.41 -12.23
CA LYS A 27 5.23 -5.10 -11.81
C LYS A 27 6.32 -4.04 -11.65
N ALA A 28 7.51 -4.43 -11.21
CA ALA A 28 8.61 -3.49 -11.00
C ALA A 28 9.22 -2.95 -12.32
N GLN A 29 9.06 -3.67 -13.43
CA GLN A 29 9.64 -3.30 -14.73
C GLN A 29 8.58 -2.93 -15.78
N SER A 30 7.33 -3.35 -15.61
CA SER A 30 6.26 -3.15 -16.59
C SER A 30 5.12 -2.32 -16.02
N TRP A 31 4.83 -1.18 -16.65
CA TRP A 31 3.70 -0.33 -16.26
C TRP A 31 2.36 -1.04 -16.41
N SER A 32 2.20 -1.88 -17.43
CA SER A 32 0.96 -2.64 -17.62
C SER A 32 0.67 -3.55 -16.41
N TRP A 33 1.66 -4.32 -15.98
CA TRP A 33 1.52 -5.19 -14.81
C TRP A 33 1.39 -4.42 -13.51
N MET A 34 2.14 -3.32 -13.37
CA MET A 34 2.05 -2.43 -12.21
C MET A 34 0.64 -1.86 -12.06
N LEU A 35 0.06 -1.31 -13.13
CA LEU A 35 -1.27 -0.71 -13.08
C LEU A 35 -2.36 -1.73 -12.80
N LYS A 36 -2.25 -2.94 -13.34
CA LYS A 36 -3.18 -4.04 -13.01
C LYS A 36 -3.12 -4.39 -11.52
N HIS A 37 -1.92 -4.55 -11.00
CA HIS A 37 -1.71 -4.84 -9.58
C HIS A 37 -2.25 -3.73 -8.68
N VAL A 38 -1.86 -2.49 -8.94
CA VAL A 38 -2.28 -1.34 -8.13
C VAL A 38 -3.80 -1.10 -8.25
N GLY A 39 -4.38 -1.34 -9.43
CA GLY A 39 -5.82 -1.25 -9.63
C GLY A 39 -6.59 -2.21 -8.73
N ILE A 40 -6.17 -3.46 -8.66
CA ILE A 40 -6.75 -4.47 -7.77
C ILE A 40 -6.53 -4.08 -6.30
N TYR A 41 -5.32 -3.66 -5.97
CA TYR A 41 -4.97 -3.22 -4.62
C TYR A 41 -5.87 -2.06 -4.16
N LEU A 42 -6.01 -1.03 -4.99
CA LEU A 42 -6.86 0.12 -4.67
C LEU A 42 -8.34 -0.25 -4.57
N ALA A 43 -8.81 -1.22 -5.35
CA ALA A 43 -10.18 -1.71 -5.22
C ALA A 43 -10.42 -2.31 -3.82
N VAL A 44 -9.47 -3.07 -3.30
CA VAL A 44 -9.56 -3.62 -1.95
C VAL A 44 -9.52 -2.51 -0.90
N VAL A 45 -8.59 -1.55 -1.03
CA VAL A 45 -8.50 -0.40 -0.12
C VAL A 45 -9.78 0.42 -0.15
N LEU A 46 -10.36 0.64 -1.34
CA LEU A 46 -11.62 1.36 -1.49
C LEU A 46 -12.79 0.66 -0.78
N ILE A 47 -12.84 -0.66 -0.83
CA ILE A 47 -13.87 -1.43 -0.09
C ILE A 47 -13.73 -1.16 1.42
N VAL A 48 -12.52 -1.21 1.95
CA VAL A 48 -12.26 -0.97 3.37
C VAL A 48 -12.61 0.47 3.77
N VAL A 49 -12.12 1.45 3.02
CA VAL A 49 -12.39 2.88 3.29
C VAL A 49 -13.87 3.18 3.10
N GLY A 50 -14.49 2.63 2.07
CA GLY A 50 -15.92 2.78 1.81
C GLY A 50 -16.78 2.28 2.96
N ALA A 51 -16.47 1.10 3.49
CA ALA A 51 -17.17 0.56 4.66
C ALA A 51 -17.01 1.46 5.89
N TYR A 52 -15.82 2.04 6.08
CA TYR A 52 -15.57 2.99 7.17
C TYR A 52 -16.42 4.26 7.02
N VAL A 53 -16.44 4.84 5.82
CA VAL A 53 -17.12 6.11 5.54
C VAL A 53 -18.65 6.00 5.70
N LEU A 54 -19.22 4.82 5.56
CA LEU A 54 -20.65 4.61 5.80
C LEU A 54 -21.07 5.00 7.23
N ASN A 55 -20.17 4.89 8.20
CA ASN A 55 -20.43 5.20 9.60
C ASN A 55 -19.66 6.41 10.12
N HIS A 56 -18.77 6.97 9.30
CA HIS A 56 -17.91 8.09 9.67
C HIS A 56 -17.88 9.10 8.52
N PRO A 57 -18.53 10.25 8.67
CA PRO A 57 -18.65 11.21 7.57
C PRO A 57 -17.27 11.80 7.20
N VAL A 58 -16.72 11.35 6.10
CA VAL A 58 -15.48 11.86 5.53
C VAL A 58 -15.80 12.48 4.17
N PRO A 59 -15.36 13.71 3.88
CA PRO A 59 -15.57 14.32 2.57
C PRO A 59 -14.99 13.47 1.44
N LEU A 60 -15.69 13.40 0.30
CA LEU A 60 -15.24 12.57 -0.84
C LEU A 60 -13.86 12.95 -1.36
N TRP A 61 -13.51 14.24 -1.31
CA TRP A 61 -12.18 14.67 -1.74
C TRP A 61 -11.07 14.12 -0.83
N VAL A 62 -11.35 13.95 0.47
CA VAL A 62 -10.39 13.34 1.41
C VAL A 62 -10.21 11.87 1.09
N VAL A 63 -11.31 11.16 0.79
CA VAL A 63 -11.24 9.76 0.35
C VAL A 63 -10.42 9.64 -0.93
N GLY A 64 -10.70 10.50 -1.92
CA GLY A 64 -9.94 10.54 -3.16
C GLY A 64 -8.45 10.82 -2.94
N ALA A 65 -8.13 11.79 -2.08
CA ALA A 65 -6.74 12.10 -1.73
C ALA A 65 -6.04 10.93 -1.04
N ALA A 66 -6.74 10.23 -0.14
CA ALA A 66 -6.20 9.05 0.54
C ALA A 66 -5.90 7.93 -0.45
N LEU A 67 -6.81 7.63 -1.38
CA LEU A 67 -6.60 6.62 -2.41
C LEU A 67 -5.45 7.00 -3.35
N PHE A 68 -5.36 8.27 -3.74
CA PHE A 68 -4.25 8.76 -4.57
C PHE A 68 -2.91 8.62 -3.85
N PHE A 69 -2.86 8.97 -2.58
CA PHE A 69 -1.65 8.84 -1.76
C PHE A 69 -1.25 7.37 -1.59
N VAL A 70 -2.19 6.50 -1.26
CA VAL A 70 -1.94 5.06 -1.13
C VAL A 70 -1.47 4.47 -2.45
N GLY A 71 -2.16 4.77 -3.55
CA GLY A 71 -1.80 4.25 -4.88
C GLY A 71 -0.44 4.74 -5.35
N GLY A 72 -0.16 6.04 -5.19
CA GLY A 72 1.11 6.65 -5.57
C GLY A 72 2.30 6.10 -4.78
N THR A 73 2.18 6.03 -3.47
CA THR A 73 3.22 5.44 -2.60
C THR A 73 3.40 3.95 -2.86
N HIS A 74 2.30 3.22 -3.12
CA HIS A 74 2.36 1.81 -3.45
C HIS A 74 3.17 1.57 -4.72
N ILE A 75 2.95 2.36 -5.77
CA ILE A 75 3.73 2.28 -7.01
C ILE A 75 5.22 2.55 -6.74
N ILE A 76 5.53 3.61 -6.00
CA ILE A 76 6.91 3.98 -5.69
C ILE A 76 7.61 2.85 -4.93
N LEU A 77 6.94 2.28 -3.94
CA LEU A 77 7.50 1.20 -3.11
C LEU A 77 7.64 -0.09 -3.91
N ASP A 78 6.63 -0.46 -4.70
CA ASP A 78 6.66 -1.69 -5.48
C ASP A 78 7.70 -1.69 -6.60
N ARG A 79 8.16 -0.52 -7.02
CA ARG A 79 9.31 -0.42 -7.92
C ARG A 79 10.64 -0.72 -7.23
N ARG A 80 10.64 -0.80 -5.91
CA ARG A 80 11.78 -1.16 -5.05
C ARG A 80 12.96 -0.19 -5.08
N THR A 81 12.93 0.85 -5.88
CA THR A 81 14.02 1.82 -5.96
C THR A 81 14.23 2.55 -4.64
N PHE A 82 13.15 2.96 -3.98
CA PHE A 82 13.22 3.62 -2.68
C PHE A 82 13.76 2.68 -1.59
N THR A 83 13.23 1.46 -1.49
CA THR A 83 13.64 0.48 -0.48
C THR A 83 15.13 0.12 -0.63
N LEU A 84 15.57 -0.11 -1.85
CA LEU A 84 16.98 -0.40 -2.11
C LEU A 84 17.89 0.80 -1.82
N TRP A 85 17.43 2.01 -2.13
CA TRP A 85 18.15 3.24 -1.78
C TRP A 85 18.30 3.37 -0.26
N TRP A 86 17.23 3.16 0.49
CA TRP A 86 17.22 3.21 1.94
C TRP A 86 18.21 2.20 2.54
N MET A 87 18.16 0.96 2.08
CA MET A 87 19.06 -0.10 2.53
C MET A 87 20.53 0.24 2.27
N ARG A 88 20.83 0.79 1.09
CA ARG A 88 22.20 1.23 0.78
C ARG A 88 22.68 2.35 1.69
N ARG A 89 21.80 3.27 2.04
CA ARG A 89 22.13 4.38 2.96
C ARG A 89 22.46 3.89 4.37
N LEU A 90 21.84 2.83 4.81
CA LEU A 90 22.12 2.21 6.11
C LEU A 90 23.28 1.22 6.08
N GLY A 91 23.87 0.97 4.92
CA GLY A 91 24.94 -0.02 4.78
C GLY A 91 24.47 -1.46 4.89
N VAL A 92 23.18 -1.71 4.65
CA VAL A 92 22.60 -3.07 4.70
C VAL A 92 22.89 -3.78 3.37
N SER A 93 23.48 -4.98 3.47
CA SER A 93 23.73 -5.83 2.32
C SER A 93 22.44 -6.37 1.71
N SER A 94 22.37 -6.41 0.38
CA SER A 94 21.27 -7.01 -0.37
C SER A 94 21.42 -8.53 -0.58
N ASP A 95 22.37 -9.17 0.07
CA ASP A 95 22.61 -10.61 -0.08
C ASP A 95 21.49 -11.46 0.51
N LEU A 96 20.74 -10.92 1.47
CA LEU A 96 19.58 -11.57 2.05
C LEU A 96 18.35 -11.24 1.20
N THR A 97 17.80 -12.22 0.51
CA THR A 97 16.67 -12.03 -0.42
C THR A 97 15.36 -11.63 0.26
N TRP A 98 15.16 -12.03 1.52
CA TRP A 98 13.96 -11.73 2.29
C TRP A 98 13.95 -10.31 2.88
N LEU A 99 15.13 -9.75 3.17
CA LEU A 99 15.22 -8.47 3.88
C LEU A 99 14.67 -7.29 3.08
N PRO A 100 14.96 -7.14 1.78
CA PRO A 100 14.31 -6.11 0.96
C PRO A 100 12.79 -6.23 0.93
N ILE A 101 12.26 -7.46 0.91
CA ILE A 101 10.81 -7.72 0.90
C ILE A 101 10.20 -7.24 2.23
N VAL A 102 10.80 -7.59 3.36
CA VAL A 102 10.31 -7.18 4.68
C VAL A 102 10.40 -5.66 4.84
N ALA A 103 11.51 -5.03 4.44
CA ALA A 103 11.66 -3.58 4.50
C ALA A 103 10.61 -2.87 3.65
N ASP A 104 10.34 -3.37 2.46
CA ASP A 104 9.32 -2.88 1.56
C ASP A 104 7.92 -2.96 2.20
N GLN A 105 7.59 -4.09 2.82
CA GLN A 105 6.31 -4.26 3.52
C GLN A 105 6.17 -3.34 4.73
N ILE A 106 7.24 -3.09 5.47
CA ILE A 106 7.22 -2.14 6.59
C ILE A 106 6.87 -0.74 6.10
N PHE A 107 7.44 -0.28 4.99
CA PHE A 107 7.10 1.02 4.41
C PHE A 107 5.63 1.11 3.97
N HIS A 108 5.08 0.05 3.37
CA HIS A 108 3.64 -0.02 3.04
C HIS A 108 2.77 0.11 4.30
N ILE A 109 3.12 -0.60 5.36
CA ILE A 109 2.38 -0.58 6.63
C ILE A 109 2.43 0.81 7.26
N LEU A 110 3.58 1.50 7.22
CA LEU A 110 3.71 2.87 7.72
C LEU A 110 2.82 3.84 6.94
N VAL A 111 2.73 3.70 5.64
CA VAL A 111 1.81 4.52 4.80
C VAL A 111 0.36 4.29 5.23
N LEU A 112 -0.04 3.04 5.43
CA LEU A 112 -1.40 2.72 5.86
C LEU A 112 -1.71 3.28 7.26
N ALA A 113 -0.74 3.26 8.16
CA ALA A 113 -0.90 3.84 9.50
C ALA A 113 -1.15 5.35 9.43
N VAL A 114 -0.40 6.06 8.59
CA VAL A 114 -0.60 7.50 8.36
C VAL A 114 -1.97 7.78 7.77
N VAL A 115 -2.38 7.03 6.76
CA VAL A 115 -3.68 7.19 6.10
C VAL A 115 -4.83 6.89 7.07
N ALA A 116 -4.72 5.80 7.83
CA ALA A 116 -5.73 5.45 8.83
C ALA A 116 -5.89 6.56 9.87
N GLN A 117 -4.79 7.09 10.38
CA GLN A 117 -4.81 8.19 11.35
C GLN A 117 -5.45 9.45 10.77
N ALA A 118 -5.10 9.81 9.53
CA ALA A 118 -5.66 10.98 8.87
C ALA A 118 -7.18 10.84 8.67
N LEU A 119 -7.65 9.69 8.22
CA LEU A 119 -9.08 9.43 8.03
C LEU A 119 -9.86 9.43 9.34
N VAL A 120 -9.28 8.88 10.40
CA VAL A 120 -9.90 8.89 11.74
C VAL A 120 -10.00 10.31 12.29
N LEU A 121 -8.97 11.13 12.11
CA LEU A 121 -8.99 12.54 12.56
C LEU A 121 -10.03 13.37 11.81
N VAL A 122 -10.25 13.11 10.53
CA VAL A 122 -11.26 13.81 9.71
C VAL A 122 -12.66 13.28 9.98
N GLY A 123 -12.84 11.98 10.08
CA GLY A 123 -14.16 11.34 10.26
C GLY A 123 -14.67 11.32 11.70
N GLY A 124 -13.85 11.76 12.61
CA GLY A 124 -14.23 11.93 14.01
C GLY A 124 -14.35 10.78 14.83
#